data_bca9c8e41bcb741f5c76b1f6ef463409
#
_entry.id   bca9c8e41bcb741f5c76b1f6ef463409
#
_cell.length_a   1.000
_cell.length_b   1.000
_cell.length_c   1.000
_cell.angle_alpha   90.00
_cell.angle_beta   90.00
_cell.angle_gamma   90.00
#
_symmetry.space_group_name_H-M   'P 1'
#
loop_
_entity.id
_entity.type
_entity.pdbx_description
1 polymer ?
#
loop_
_entity_poly.entity_id
_entity_poly.type
_entity_poly.pdbx_seq_one_letter_code
_entity_poly.pdbx_strand_id
1 'polypeptide(L)'
;MMAERNPGTGRGAALRRVSDRFFSRLLARMAPGLERESTDWAGDADWAQLQQEPLRARALLRTAGVLVLLLLVWAALAQVDEVTRGEGKVVPTSQVQVIQSVDGGVVEEILVREGQVVDAGQLLLRVDQTRFQSNLGESVASQLALQAKAIRLKALTRGSAFSPPPELERDAPDIVAHERRLFESRREEISTQVSMARNQLSQRQQELNEARARKEQAQRGMALLQKELNATRPLVRTGAVSEVEILRLERDLTRLRGDRDQADAQISRVQAAISEAQRKIEEVQLSARNQMSAELSDTMSKLSALNEGGRALADKVAKAEIKSPVRGTVKRLLVNTVGGVVQPGKEVLEIVPLDEALILEAQIAPRDIAFLRPGLNATVKFTAYDFAIYGGLDAVVENIGADSVVDLKGNAFYVVRLRTR
;
A
#
# COMPACT_ATOMS: atom_id res chain seq x y z
N MET A 1 -11.53 -32.11 -5.48
CA MET A 1 -10.72 -32.84 -6.44
C MET A 1 -9.59 -33.46 -5.64
N MET A 2 -9.83 -34.54 -5.00
CA MET A 2 -9.60 -35.99 -5.30
C MET A 2 -8.24 -36.28 -5.93
N ALA A 3 -7.41 -36.96 -5.15
CA ALA A 3 -6.61 -38.14 -5.48
C ALA A 3 -5.75 -38.46 -4.25
N GLU A 4 -6.06 -39.49 -3.53
CA GLU A 4 -5.65 -40.91 -3.58
C GLU A 4 -4.19 -41.17 -3.22
N ARG A 5 -4.08 -41.63 -2.03
CA ARG A 5 -3.49 -42.82 -1.40
C ARG A 5 -2.81 -43.81 -2.32
N ASN A 6 -1.63 -44.26 -1.86
CA ASN A 6 -1.24 -45.63 -2.06
C ASN A 6 -0.38 -46.18 -0.88
N PRO A 7 -0.67 -47.36 -0.35
CA PRO A 7 0.01 -47.92 0.80
C PRO A 7 1.14 -48.86 0.39
N GLY A 8 2.30 -48.69 1.01
CA GLY A 8 3.44 -49.59 0.82
C GLY A 8 3.32 -50.85 1.68
N THR A 9 2.99 -51.93 1.04
CA THR A 9 3.17 -53.30 1.52
C THR A 9 4.54 -53.80 1.11
N GLY A 10 5.32 -54.39 2.04
CA GLY A 10 6.42 -55.20 1.57
C GLY A 10 7.64 -55.40 2.49
N ARG A 11 7.52 -55.24 3.82
CA ARG A 11 8.66 -55.60 4.70
C ARG A 11 8.40 -56.67 5.75
N GLY A 12 7.16 -57.11 5.93
CA GLY A 12 6.80 -58.11 6.94
C GLY A 12 6.94 -59.57 6.49
N ALA A 13 6.89 -59.84 5.18
CA ALA A 13 6.89 -61.22 4.69
C ALA A 13 8.30 -61.83 4.46
N ALA A 14 9.33 -60.99 4.38
CA ALA A 14 10.70 -61.44 4.22
C ALA A 14 11.35 -61.91 5.53
N LEU A 15 10.99 -61.30 6.63
CA LEU A 15 11.54 -61.66 7.97
C LEU A 15 10.98 -62.95 8.53
N ARG A 16 9.76 -63.36 8.22
CA ARG A 16 9.22 -64.67 8.67
C ARG A 16 9.86 -65.87 7.99
N ARG A 17 10.33 -65.80 6.77
CA ARG A 17 10.96 -66.92 6.07
C ARG A 17 12.43 -67.14 6.47
N VAL A 18 13.08 -66.15 7.04
CA VAL A 18 14.47 -66.25 7.53
C VAL A 18 14.48 -66.84 8.91
N SER A 19 13.52 -66.51 9.78
CA SER A 19 13.44 -67.06 11.14
C SER A 19 13.13 -68.56 11.15
N ASP A 20 12.22 -69.05 10.29
CA ASP A 20 11.84 -70.46 10.21
C ASP A 20 12.98 -71.36 9.71
N ARG A 21 13.83 -70.89 8.83
CA ARG A 21 15.02 -71.64 8.37
C ARG A 21 16.17 -71.61 9.36
N PHE A 22 16.24 -70.59 10.22
CA PHE A 22 17.27 -70.52 11.26
C PHE A 22 16.95 -71.42 12.43
N PHE A 23 15.69 -71.45 12.87
CA PHE A 23 15.22 -72.30 13.98
C PHE A 23 15.23 -73.79 13.62
N SER A 24 14.87 -74.16 12.42
CA SER A 24 14.88 -75.56 11.98
C SER A 24 16.32 -76.12 11.91
N ARG A 25 17.33 -75.33 11.56
CA ARG A 25 18.73 -75.72 11.52
C ARG A 25 19.38 -75.77 12.92
N LEU A 26 18.88 -74.96 13.85
CA LEU A 26 19.39 -74.98 15.24
C LEU A 26 18.89 -76.24 16.02
N LEU A 27 17.62 -76.62 15.78
CA LEU A 27 17.01 -77.79 16.36
C LEU A 27 17.61 -79.08 15.82
N ALA A 28 17.98 -79.12 14.52
CA ALA A 28 18.67 -80.31 13.95
C ALA A 28 20.10 -80.52 14.43
N ARG A 29 20.72 -79.51 15.05
CA ARG A 29 22.11 -79.57 15.53
C ARG A 29 22.20 -79.91 17.00
N MET A 30 21.10 -79.92 17.73
CA MET A 30 21.06 -80.23 19.19
C MET A 30 20.58 -81.64 19.51
N ALA A 31 20.35 -82.49 18.54
CA ALA A 31 20.04 -83.92 18.80
C ALA A 31 20.91 -84.79 17.91
N PRO A 32 22.17 -85.11 18.37
CA PRO A 32 22.89 -86.18 17.76
C PRO A 32 22.24 -87.54 18.14
N GLY A 33 22.06 -88.37 17.09
CA GLY A 33 21.37 -89.64 17.18
C GLY A 33 21.88 -90.56 18.25
N LEU A 34 20.98 -91.05 19.01
CA LEU A 34 21.27 -92.21 19.94
C LEU A 34 21.15 -93.48 19.11
N GLU A 35 22.27 -94.04 18.77
CA GLU A 35 22.38 -95.41 18.29
C GLU A 35 21.83 -96.36 19.35
N ARG A 36 21.00 -97.27 18.90
CA ARG A 36 20.51 -98.38 19.70
C ARG A 36 21.64 -99.38 19.96
N GLU A 37 22.20 -99.35 21.18
CA GLU A 37 22.95 -100.46 21.65
C GLU A 37 22.04 -101.29 22.53
N SER A 38 21.94 -102.55 22.16
CA SER A 38 21.16 -103.60 22.81
C SER A 38 21.83 -103.96 24.15
N THR A 39 21.13 -103.60 25.24
CA THR A 39 21.55 -104.18 26.55
C THR A 39 20.39 -104.98 27.11
N ASP A 40 20.70 -106.21 27.21
CA ASP A 40 19.87 -107.28 27.72
C ASP A 40 19.54 -107.08 29.21
N TRP A 41 18.25 -107.23 29.55
CA TRP A 41 17.66 -107.54 30.87
C TRP A 41 18.26 -106.90 32.15
N ALA A 42 18.06 -105.68 32.32
CA ALA A 42 17.96 -105.02 33.62
C ALA A 42 16.51 -104.85 33.97
N GLY A 43 16.14 -105.29 35.16
CA GLY A 43 14.73 -105.52 35.61
C GLY A 43 13.65 -104.52 35.25
N ASP A 44 12.50 -105.04 34.89
CA ASP A 44 11.26 -104.34 34.50
C ASP A 44 10.78 -103.28 35.49
N ALA A 45 11.28 -103.29 36.72
CA ALA A 45 10.88 -102.29 37.78
C ALA A 45 11.52 -100.93 37.63
N ASP A 46 12.77 -100.88 37.16
CA ASP A 46 13.52 -99.63 36.95
C ASP A 46 13.10 -98.91 35.69
N TRP A 47 12.64 -99.66 34.64
CA TRP A 47 12.11 -99.05 33.43
C TRP A 47 10.72 -98.38 33.65
N ALA A 48 9.91 -98.88 34.57
CA ALA A 48 8.60 -98.26 34.87
C ALA A 48 8.78 -96.96 35.64
N GLN A 49 9.84 -96.72 36.38
CA GLN A 49 10.15 -95.47 37.03
C GLN A 49 10.68 -94.38 36.08
N LEU A 50 11.41 -94.77 35.05
CA LEU A 50 11.99 -93.86 34.06
C LEU A 50 10.93 -93.38 33.00
N GLN A 51 9.83 -94.13 32.84
CA GLN A 51 8.76 -93.68 31.90
C GLN A 51 7.68 -92.91 32.53
N GLN A 52 7.69 -92.64 33.82
CA GLN A 52 6.78 -91.67 34.43
C GLN A 52 7.34 -90.24 34.20
N GLU A 53 7.28 -89.81 32.98
CA GLU A 53 7.39 -88.37 32.76
C GLU A 53 6.25 -87.69 33.52
N PRO A 54 6.59 -86.89 34.53
CA PRO A 54 5.52 -86.26 35.28
C PRO A 54 4.80 -85.24 34.40
N LEU A 55 3.58 -85.55 34.00
CA LEU A 55 2.70 -84.65 33.28
C LEU A 55 2.66 -83.22 33.85
N ARG A 56 3.01 -83.16 35.16
CA ARG A 56 3.18 -81.89 35.89
C ARG A 56 4.41 -81.11 35.50
N ALA A 57 5.52 -81.77 35.17
CA ALA A 57 6.80 -81.14 34.78
C ALA A 57 6.66 -80.51 33.34
N ARG A 58 6.00 -81.21 32.42
CA ARG A 58 5.73 -80.69 31.08
C ARG A 58 4.69 -79.56 31.13
N ALA A 59 3.73 -79.63 32.03
CA ALA A 59 2.78 -78.54 32.25
C ALA A 59 3.47 -77.28 32.82
N LEU A 60 4.36 -77.45 33.81
CA LEU A 60 5.18 -76.37 34.35
C LEU A 60 6.13 -75.74 33.32
N LEU A 61 6.76 -76.55 32.46
CA LEU A 61 7.62 -76.03 31.40
C LEU A 61 6.82 -75.24 30.34
N ARG A 62 5.63 -75.71 29.97
CA ARG A 62 4.76 -75.00 29.07
C ARG A 62 4.20 -73.69 29.68
N THR A 63 3.80 -73.72 30.93
CA THR A 63 3.33 -72.50 31.63
C THR A 63 4.47 -71.52 31.83
N ALA A 64 5.68 -71.96 32.17
CA ALA A 64 6.85 -71.09 32.22
C ALA A 64 7.21 -70.49 30.82
N GLY A 65 7.13 -71.31 29.78
CA GLY A 65 7.34 -70.86 28.40
C GLY A 65 6.31 -69.83 27.92
N VAL A 66 5.05 -70.06 28.27
CA VAL A 66 3.98 -69.07 27.96
C VAL A 66 4.18 -67.78 28.75
N LEU A 67 4.59 -67.83 30.00
CA LEU A 67 4.82 -66.69 30.87
C LEU A 67 6.04 -65.84 30.35
N VAL A 68 7.11 -66.50 29.93
CA VAL A 68 8.29 -65.85 29.33
C VAL A 68 7.89 -65.21 27.98
N LEU A 69 7.06 -65.90 27.19
CA LEU A 69 6.59 -65.35 25.91
C LEU A 69 5.68 -64.14 26.10
N LEU A 70 4.81 -64.18 27.12
CA LEU A 70 3.96 -63.08 27.51
C LEU A 70 4.77 -61.88 28.02
N LEU A 71 5.81 -62.14 28.81
CA LEU A 71 6.75 -61.12 29.28
C LEU A 71 7.54 -60.49 28.12
N LEU A 72 8.00 -61.27 27.15
CA LEU A 72 8.65 -60.77 25.96
C LEU A 72 7.73 -59.94 25.09
N VAL A 73 6.47 -60.37 24.92
CA VAL A 73 5.46 -59.60 24.22
C VAL A 73 5.15 -58.28 24.97
N TRP A 74 5.02 -58.34 26.29
CA TRP A 74 4.80 -57.13 27.11
C TRP A 74 6.02 -56.19 27.01
N ALA A 75 7.26 -56.67 27.08
CA ALA A 75 8.47 -55.89 26.96
C ALA A 75 8.63 -55.27 25.55
N ALA A 76 8.14 -55.96 24.51
CA ALA A 76 8.19 -55.44 23.12
C ALA A 76 7.11 -54.36 22.87
N LEU A 77 6.00 -54.37 23.64
CA LEU A 77 4.91 -53.40 23.51
C LEU A 77 4.98 -52.31 24.59
N ALA A 78 5.77 -52.47 25.63
CA ALA A 78 5.93 -51.49 26.70
C ALA A 78 6.62 -50.24 26.14
N GLN A 79 5.94 -49.11 26.16
CA GLN A 79 6.49 -47.82 25.87
C GLN A 79 7.05 -47.22 27.15
N VAL A 80 8.30 -46.82 27.12
CA VAL A 80 8.97 -46.15 28.23
C VAL A 80 9.07 -44.67 27.85
N ASP A 81 8.42 -43.82 28.62
CA ASP A 81 8.52 -42.37 28.45
C ASP A 81 9.89 -41.90 28.89
N GLU A 82 10.62 -41.24 27.98
CA GLU A 82 11.89 -40.60 28.28
C GLU A 82 11.61 -39.14 28.69
N VAL A 83 11.94 -38.83 29.94
CA VAL A 83 11.68 -37.50 30.51
C VAL A 83 12.99 -36.72 30.56
N THR A 84 13.09 -35.70 29.74
CA THR A 84 14.19 -34.72 29.77
C THR A 84 13.92 -33.66 30.83
N ARG A 85 14.90 -33.36 31.66
CA ARG A 85 14.82 -32.35 32.71
C ARG A 85 15.82 -31.25 32.45
N GLY A 86 15.40 -30.01 32.67
CA GLY A 86 16.24 -28.83 32.56
C GLY A 86 15.88 -27.80 33.61
N GLU A 87 16.86 -27.00 33.99
CA GLU A 87 16.65 -25.83 34.81
C GLU A 87 16.37 -24.63 33.92
N GLY A 88 15.39 -23.79 34.29
CA GLY A 88 14.98 -22.65 33.47
C GLY A 88 14.69 -21.43 34.28
N LYS A 89 14.68 -20.30 33.59
CA LYS A 89 14.23 -19.01 34.13
C LYS A 89 13.04 -18.48 33.28
N VAL A 90 12.13 -17.79 33.95
CA VAL A 90 11.08 -17.05 33.27
C VAL A 90 11.73 -15.82 32.62
N VAL A 91 11.49 -15.67 31.32
CA VAL A 91 11.93 -14.51 30.56
C VAL A 91 10.67 -13.84 30.01
N PRO A 92 10.52 -12.52 30.15
CA PRO A 92 9.43 -11.82 29.48
C PRO A 92 9.50 -12.07 27.99
N THR A 93 8.40 -12.40 27.37
CA THR A 93 8.30 -12.67 25.92
C THR A 93 8.60 -11.41 25.12
N SER A 94 8.14 -10.29 25.62
CA SER A 94 8.28 -9.00 24.97
C SER A 94 9.44 -8.20 25.52
N GLN A 95 10.18 -7.68 24.59
CA GLN A 95 11.14 -6.63 24.91
C GLN A 95 10.39 -5.40 25.44
N VAL A 96 11.02 -4.70 26.38
CA VAL A 96 10.52 -3.41 26.86
C VAL A 96 10.27 -2.51 25.66
N GLN A 97 9.05 -2.00 25.54
CA GLN A 97 8.70 -1.06 24.50
C GLN A 97 9.15 0.33 24.90
N VAL A 98 10.10 0.86 24.17
CA VAL A 98 10.62 2.22 24.37
C VAL A 98 9.81 3.16 23.51
N ILE A 99 9.06 4.05 24.13
CA ILE A 99 8.26 5.07 23.46
C ILE A 99 9.09 6.32 23.28
N GLN A 100 9.18 6.79 22.04
CA GLN A 100 9.97 7.95 21.65
C GLN A 100 9.07 9.07 21.12
N SER A 101 9.46 10.31 21.33
CA SER A 101 8.82 11.47 20.69
C SER A 101 9.49 11.72 19.34
N VAL A 102 8.74 11.55 18.24
CA VAL A 102 9.30 11.68 16.88
C VAL A 102 9.75 13.10 16.57
N ASP A 103 8.87 14.09 16.82
CA ASP A 103 9.09 15.50 16.46
C ASP A 103 9.58 16.36 17.63
N GLY A 104 9.57 15.82 18.87
CA GLY A 104 9.92 16.56 20.07
C GLY A 104 8.96 17.71 20.38
N GLY A 105 9.32 18.55 21.33
CA GLY A 105 8.56 19.74 21.71
C GLY A 105 8.49 19.97 23.23
N VAL A 106 7.69 20.92 23.66
CA VAL A 106 7.44 21.21 25.09
C VAL A 106 6.36 20.27 25.59
N VAL A 107 6.58 19.62 26.74
CA VAL A 107 5.59 18.75 27.38
C VAL A 107 4.47 19.60 27.96
N GLU A 108 3.27 19.44 27.45
CA GLU A 108 2.07 20.13 27.90
C GLU A 108 1.45 19.42 29.10
N GLU A 109 1.31 18.10 29.02
CA GLU A 109 0.64 17.29 30.04
C GLU A 109 1.22 15.86 30.07
N ILE A 110 1.32 15.29 31.28
CA ILE A 110 1.70 13.92 31.55
C ILE A 110 0.52 13.24 32.23
N LEU A 111 -0.07 12.22 31.56
CA LEU A 111 -1.32 11.58 31.96
C LEU A 111 -1.11 10.24 32.68
N VAL A 112 0.12 9.76 32.78
CA VAL A 112 0.45 8.44 33.34
C VAL A 112 1.55 8.57 34.39
N ARG A 113 1.65 7.57 35.27
CA ARG A 113 2.67 7.44 36.33
C ARG A 113 3.41 6.12 36.20
N GLU A 114 4.61 6.08 36.77
CA GLU A 114 5.36 4.82 36.86
C GLU A 114 4.56 3.78 37.68
N GLY A 115 4.56 2.52 37.21
CA GLY A 115 3.79 1.43 37.78
C GLY A 115 2.32 1.37 37.34
N GLN A 116 1.82 2.36 36.58
CA GLN A 116 0.44 2.35 36.09
C GLN A 116 0.27 1.40 34.90
N VAL A 117 -0.85 0.66 34.87
CA VAL A 117 -1.26 -0.13 33.73
C VAL A 117 -1.94 0.78 32.72
N VAL A 118 -1.55 0.65 31.45
CA VAL A 118 -2.09 1.40 30.32
C VAL A 118 -2.60 0.46 29.24
N ASP A 119 -3.64 0.85 28.54
CA ASP A 119 -4.20 0.10 27.43
C ASP A 119 -3.56 0.53 26.09
N ALA A 120 -3.65 -0.35 25.08
CA ALA A 120 -3.22 0.00 23.72
C ALA A 120 -4.05 1.18 23.18
N GLY A 121 -3.37 2.20 22.63
CA GLY A 121 -3.99 3.43 22.13
C GLY A 121 -4.25 4.49 23.21
N GLN A 122 -4.03 4.20 24.49
CA GLN A 122 -4.21 5.16 25.58
C GLN A 122 -3.20 6.30 25.45
N LEU A 123 -3.69 7.53 25.66
CA LEU A 123 -2.84 8.73 25.68
C LEU A 123 -1.95 8.73 26.94
N LEU A 124 -0.65 8.84 26.73
CA LEU A 124 0.36 8.80 27.79
C LEU A 124 0.86 10.18 28.15
N LEU A 125 1.17 10.97 27.14
CA LEU A 125 1.74 12.29 27.27
C LEU A 125 1.34 13.13 26.07
N ARG A 126 1.13 14.43 26.28
CA ARG A 126 0.85 15.42 25.24
C ARG A 126 2.00 16.41 25.14
N VAL A 127 2.46 16.61 23.92
CA VAL A 127 3.43 17.66 23.59
C VAL A 127 2.65 18.86 23.05
N ASP A 128 3.11 20.09 23.32
CA ASP A 128 2.49 21.32 22.83
C ASP A 128 2.34 21.31 21.30
N GLN A 129 1.10 21.33 20.86
CA GLN A 129 0.69 21.23 19.47
C GLN A 129 0.46 22.61 18.82
N THR A 130 0.49 23.70 19.59
CA THR A 130 0.06 25.04 19.15
C THR A 130 0.73 25.44 17.83
N ARG A 131 2.04 25.24 17.77
CA ARG A 131 2.83 25.58 16.59
C ARG A 131 2.47 24.70 15.37
N PHE A 132 2.28 23.41 15.59
CA PHE A 132 1.92 22.47 14.50
C PHE A 132 0.48 22.70 14.02
N GLN A 133 -0.45 22.99 14.93
CA GLN A 133 -1.84 23.32 14.61
C GLN A 133 -1.93 24.64 13.83
N SER A 134 -1.18 25.66 14.23
CA SER A 134 -1.11 26.93 13.50
C SER A 134 -0.60 26.75 12.08
N ASN A 135 0.49 26.01 11.89
CA ASN A 135 1.04 25.72 10.57
C ASN A 135 0.08 24.88 9.72
N LEU A 136 -0.63 23.92 10.32
CA LEU A 136 -1.66 23.13 9.66
C LEU A 136 -2.84 24.03 9.23
N GLY A 137 -3.30 24.90 10.11
CA GLY A 137 -4.36 25.87 9.82
C GLY A 137 -4.01 26.80 8.65
N GLU A 138 -2.79 27.34 8.63
CA GLU A 138 -2.27 28.14 7.50
C GLU A 138 -2.23 27.34 6.20
N SER A 139 -1.75 26.09 6.27
CA SER A 139 -1.71 25.20 5.10
C SER A 139 -3.11 24.90 4.56
N VAL A 140 -4.08 24.63 5.44
CA VAL A 140 -5.49 24.36 5.06
C VAL A 140 -6.12 25.62 4.44
N ALA A 141 -5.92 26.80 5.04
CA ALA A 141 -6.44 28.05 4.47
C ALA A 141 -5.86 28.34 3.08
N SER A 142 -4.56 28.13 2.90
CA SER A 142 -3.89 28.27 1.61
C SER A 142 -4.39 27.25 0.59
N GLN A 143 -4.66 26.02 1.01
CA GLN A 143 -5.23 24.98 0.17
C GLN A 143 -6.64 25.33 -0.33
N LEU A 144 -7.53 25.82 0.57
CA LEU A 144 -8.87 26.25 0.20
C LEU A 144 -8.84 27.42 -0.80
N ALA A 145 -7.91 28.38 -0.61
CA ALA A 145 -7.73 29.50 -1.54
C ALA A 145 -7.28 29.01 -2.93
N LEU A 146 -6.31 28.10 -2.99
CA LEU A 146 -5.86 27.55 -4.27
C LEU A 146 -6.92 26.65 -4.94
N GLN A 147 -7.74 25.93 -4.17
CA GLN A 147 -8.88 25.19 -4.71
C GLN A 147 -9.92 26.12 -5.35
N ALA A 148 -10.32 27.17 -4.66
CA ALA A 148 -11.26 28.15 -5.19
C ALA A 148 -10.72 28.81 -6.48
N LYS A 149 -9.43 29.19 -6.47
CA LYS A 149 -8.72 29.75 -7.64
C LYS A 149 -8.69 28.76 -8.80
N ALA A 150 -8.38 27.49 -8.56
CA ALA A 150 -8.36 26.45 -9.58
C ALA A 150 -9.75 26.25 -10.23
N ILE A 151 -10.82 26.29 -9.43
CA ILE A 151 -12.20 26.20 -9.92
C ILE A 151 -12.53 27.40 -10.80
N ARG A 152 -12.15 28.61 -10.38
CA ARG A 152 -12.33 29.84 -11.18
C ARG A 152 -11.62 29.72 -12.53
N LEU A 153 -10.34 29.38 -12.52
CA LEU A 153 -9.55 29.26 -13.75
C LEU A 153 -10.07 28.17 -14.67
N LYS A 154 -10.50 27.04 -14.12
CA LYS A 154 -11.13 25.97 -14.88
C LYS A 154 -12.44 26.40 -15.51
N ALA A 155 -13.26 27.16 -14.79
CA ALA A 155 -14.52 27.71 -15.32
C ALA A 155 -14.25 28.71 -16.47
N LEU A 156 -13.28 29.62 -16.31
CA LEU A 156 -12.86 30.57 -17.34
C LEU A 156 -12.31 29.89 -18.61
N THR A 157 -11.44 28.88 -18.42
CA THR A 157 -10.83 28.14 -19.54
C THR A 157 -11.88 27.36 -20.34
N ARG A 158 -12.92 26.84 -19.67
CA ARG A 158 -14.01 26.07 -20.29
C ARG A 158 -15.18 26.94 -20.78
N GLY A 159 -15.21 28.18 -20.36
CA GLY A 159 -16.35 29.06 -20.65
C GLY A 159 -17.62 28.67 -19.86
N SER A 160 -17.49 27.95 -18.76
CA SER A 160 -18.59 27.54 -17.89
C SER A 160 -18.83 28.52 -16.76
N ALA A 161 -19.97 28.40 -16.05
CA ALA A 161 -20.21 29.14 -14.84
C ALA A 161 -19.27 28.76 -13.70
N PHE A 162 -18.97 29.69 -12.81
CA PHE A 162 -18.25 29.44 -11.57
C PHE A 162 -19.16 28.72 -10.57
N SER A 163 -18.93 27.44 -10.33
CA SER A 163 -19.72 26.59 -9.43
C SER A 163 -18.80 25.86 -8.47
N PRO A 164 -18.47 26.44 -7.32
CA PRO A 164 -17.69 25.77 -6.29
C PRO A 164 -18.51 24.66 -5.62
N PRO A 165 -17.86 23.61 -5.07
CA PRO A 165 -18.53 22.59 -4.27
C PRO A 165 -19.15 23.21 -3.00
N PRO A 166 -20.29 22.68 -2.52
CA PRO A 166 -20.98 23.19 -1.33
C PRO A 166 -20.14 23.11 -0.05
N GLU A 167 -19.19 22.19 0.01
CA GLU A 167 -18.22 22.10 1.10
C GLU A 167 -17.31 23.32 1.15
N LEU A 168 -16.75 23.71 0.01
CA LEU A 168 -15.89 24.86 -0.10
C LEU A 168 -16.64 26.18 0.20
N GLU A 169 -17.91 26.27 -0.17
CA GLU A 169 -18.74 27.44 0.17
C GLU A 169 -19.02 27.56 1.67
N ARG A 170 -19.11 26.42 2.39
CA ARG A 170 -19.27 26.43 3.86
C ARG A 170 -17.97 26.74 4.59
N ASP A 171 -16.87 26.11 4.16
CA ASP A 171 -15.60 26.15 4.87
C ASP A 171 -14.85 27.48 4.63
N ALA A 172 -15.05 28.12 3.46
CA ALA A 172 -14.35 29.35 3.09
C ALA A 172 -15.23 30.30 2.27
N PRO A 173 -16.36 30.81 2.83
CA PRO A 173 -17.31 31.65 2.11
C PRO A 173 -16.69 32.95 1.56
N ASP A 174 -15.80 33.56 2.32
CA ASP A 174 -15.13 34.82 1.94
C ASP A 174 -14.19 34.62 0.74
N ILE A 175 -13.46 33.52 0.73
CA ILE A 175 -12.57 33.16 -0.39
C ILE A 175 -13.40 32.90 -1.64
N VAL A 176 -14.49 32.14 -1.53
CA VAL A 176 -15.39 31.87 -2.65
C VAL A 176 -16.03 33.14 -3.19
N ALA A 177 -16.48 34.05 -2.31
CA ALA A 177 -17.03 35.32 -2.71
C ALA A 177 -16.00 36.21 -3.41
N HIS A 178 -14.74 36.20 -2.95
CA HIS A 178 -13.66 36.90 -3.61
C HIS A 178 -13.37 36.34 -5.01
N GLU A 179 -13.21 35.03 -5.13
CA GLU A 179 -12.95 34.36 -6.41
C GLU A 179 -14.11 34.49 -7.41
N ARG A 180 -15.35 34.59 -6.91
CA ARG A 180 -16.55 34.90 -7.75
C ARG A 180 -16.45 36.28 -8.38
N ARG A 181 -16.09 37.28 -7.59
CA ARG A 181 -15.88 38.66 -8.13
C ARG A 181 -14.74 38.69 -9.16
N LEU A 182 -13.66 38.00 -8.89
CA LEU A 182 -12.54 37.90 -9.84
C LEU A 182 -12.95 37.15 -11.13
N PHE A 183 -13.80 36.14 -11.02
CA PHE A 183 -14.34 35.42 -12.18
C PHE A 183 -15.16 36.35 -13.06
N GLU A 184 -16.08 37.10 -12.46
CA GLU A 184 -16.94 38.02 -13.17
C GLU A 184 -16.13 39.13 -13.85
N SER A 185 -15.21 39.76 -13.13
CA SER A 185 -14.33 40.81 -13.67
C SER A 185 -13.49 40.32 -14.84
N ARG A 186 -12.89 39.14 -14.71
CA ARG A 186 -12.03 38.56 -15.78
C ARG A 186 -12.86 38.15 -17.01
N ARG A 187 -14.07 37.64 -16.80
CA ARG A 187 -15.01 37.33 -17.88
C ARG A 187 -15.45 38.59 -18.64
N GLU A 188 -15.74 39.66 -17.92
CA GLU A 188 -16.10 40.95 -18.49
C GLU A 188 -14.94 41.54 -19.32
N GLU A 189 -13.73 41.52 -18.79
CA GLU A 189 -12.52 41.95 -19.48
C GLU A 189 -12.34 41.24 -20.82
N ILE A 190 -12.40 39.89 -20.81
CA ILE A 190 -12.28 39.09 -22.03
C ILE A 190 -13.40 39.40 -23.01
N SER A 191 -14.63 39.53 -22.55
CA SER A 191 -15.79 39.87 -23.34
C SER A 191 -15.60 41.24 -24.01
N THR A 192 -15.09 42.22 -23.28
CA THR A 192 -14.81 43.57 -23.79
C THR A 192 -13.72 43.53 -24.86
N GLN A 193 -12.63 42.83 -24.64
CA GLN A 193 -11.56 42.69 -25.64
C GLN A 193 -12.03 42.03 -26.93
N VAL A 194 -12.85 40.95 -26.81
CA VAL A 194 -13.46 40.27 -27.95
C VAL A 194 -14.45 41.21 -28.67
N SER A 195 -15.22 42.00 -27.94
CA SER A 195 -16.16 42.98 -28.50
C SER A 195 -15.43 44.07 -29.28
N MET A 196 -14.32 44.61 -28.75
CA MET A 196 -13.48 45.57 -29.47
C MET A 196 -12.95 44.98 -30.78
N ALA A 197 -12.46 43.75 -30.78
CA ALA A 197 -11.99 43.09 -32.00
C ALA A 197 -13.12 42.83 -32.99
N ARG A 198 -14.32 42.49 -32.52
CA ARG A 198 -15.51 42.34 -33.36
C ARG A 198 -15.97 43.66 -33.98
N ASN A 199 -15.93 44.76 -33.23
CA ASN A 199 -16.24 46.10 -33.75
C ASN A 199 -15.27 46.51 -34.86
N GLN A 200 -13.99 46.19 -34.70
CA GLN A 200 -13.00 46.41 -35.75
C GLN A 200 -13.29 45.57 -36.99
N LEU A 201 -13.68 44.32 -36.87
CA LEU A 201 -14.13 43.48 -37.98
C LEU A 201 -15.33 44.09 -38.68
N SER A 202 -16.35 44.54 -37.92
CA SER A 202 -17.54 45.20 -38.46
C SER A 202 -17.20 46.47 -39.25
N GLN A 203 -16.27 47.28 -38.75
CA GLN A 203 -15.78 48.46 -39.46
C GLN A 203 -15.12 48.09 -40.82
N ARG A 204 -14.29 47.03 -40.83
CA ARG A 204 -13.69 46.56 -42.10
C ARG A 204 -14.72 46.01 -43.08
N GLN A 205 -15.80 45.38 -42.56
CA GLN A 205 -16.92 44.94 -43.41
C GLN A 205 -17.67 46.11 -44.04
N GLN A 206 -17.85 47.23 -43.30
CA GLN A 206 -18.46 48.46 -43.86
C GLN A 206 -17.56 49.06 -44.91
N GLU A 207 -16.23 49.16 -44.69
CA GLU A 207 -15.28 49.64 -45.73
C GLU A 207 -15.31 48.77 -46.99
N LEU A 208 -15.51 47.44 -46.86
CA LEU A 208 -15.68 46.55 -48.00
C LEU A 208 -16.97 46.89 -48.80
N ASN A 209 -18.07 47.13 -48.09
CA ASN A 209 -19.33 47.49 -48.73
C ASN A 209 -19.23 48.84 -49.49
N GLU A 210 -18.53 49.85 -48.93
CA GLU A 210 -18.25 51.11 -49.59
C GLU A 210 -17.41 50.92 -50.85
N ALA A 211 -16.32 50.13 -50.76
CA ALA A 211 -15.49 49.84 -51.90
C ALA A 211 -16.25 49.11 -53.02
N ARG A 212 -17.10 48.17 -52.66
CA ARG A 212 -18.02 47.47 -53.62
C ARG A 212 -18.99 48.41 -54.26
N ALA A 213 -19.58 49.31 -53.51
CA ALA A 213 -20.49 50.31 -54.04
C ALA A 213 -19.83 51.27 -55.07
N ARG A 214 -18.57 51.70 -54.74
CA ARG A 214 -17.77 52.49 -55.67
C ARG A 214 -17.48 51.73 -56.97
N LYS A 215 -17.06 50.47 -56.88
CA LYS A 215 -16.83 49.58 -58.03
C LYS A 215 -18.10 49.49 -58.89
N GLU A 216 -19.23 49.21 -58.28
CA GLU A 216 -20.49 49.08 -58.97
C GLU A 216 -20.96 50.40 -59.65
N GLN A 217 -20.74 51.56 -59.00
CA GLN A 217 -20.98 52.87 -59.59
C GLN A 217 -20.12 53.12 -60.84
N ALA A 218 -18.76 52.81 -60.73
CA ALA A 218 -17.88 52.93 -61.88
C ALA A 218 -18.29 51.98 -63.02
N GLN A 219 -18.65 50.70 -62.72
CA GLN A 219 -19.15 49.75 -63.70
C GLN A 219 -20.44 50.20 -64.40
N ARG A 220 -21.41 50.73 -63.68
CA ARG A 220 -22.63 51.26 -64.21
C ARG A 220 -22.34 52.49 -65.14
N GLY A 221 -21.44 53.39 -64.69
CA GLY A 221 -20.97 54.49 -65.46
C GLY A 221 -20.28 54.09 -66.78
N MET A 222 -19.39 53.12 -66.69
CA MET A 222 -18.75 52.54 -67.88
C MET A 222 -19.74 51.94 -68.85
N ALA A 223 -20.73 51.17 -68.37
CA ALA A 223 -21.76 50.57 -69.23
C ALA A 223 -22.61 51.61 -69.97
N LEU A 224 -22.96 52.67 -69.26
CA LEU A 224 -23.69 53.80 -69.90
C LEU A 224 -22.83 54.50 -70.94
N LEU A 225 -21.61 54.88 -70.59
CA LEU A 225 -20.70 55.61 -71.49
C LEU A 225 -20.30 54.74 -72.69
N GLN A 226 -20.19 53.43 -72.51
CA GLN A 226 -19.90 52.47 -73.60
C GLN A 226 -21.14 52.42 -74.56
N LYS A 227 -22.35 52.44 -74.08
CA LYS A 227 -23.55 52.50 -74.88
C LYS A 227 -23.59 53.84 -75.69
N GLU A 228 -23.31 54.97 -75.04
CA GLU A 228 -23.22 56.25 -75.64
C GLU A 228 -22.15 56.29 -76.76
N LEU A 229 -20.96 55.80 -76.50
CA LEU A 229 -19.84 55.70 -77.44
C LEU A 229 -20.23 54.82 -78.65
N ASN A 230 -20.90 53.67 -78.41
CA ASN A 230 -21.36 52.80 -79.49
C ASN A 230 -22.47 53.45 -80.38
N ALA A 231 -23.37 54.31 -79.78
CA ALA A 231 -24.33 55.01 -80.49
C ALA A 231 -23.77 56.24 -81.27
N THR A 232 -22.79 56.91 -80.69
CA THR A 232 -22.22 58.15 -81.25
C THR A 232 -21.14 57.83 -82.33
N ARG A 233 -20.40 56.78 -82.25
CA ARG A 233 -19.28 56.39 -83.18
C ARG A 233 -19.76 56.29 -84.63
N PRO A 234 -20.96 55.79 -85.03
CA PRO A 234 -21.40 55.78 -86.41
C PRO A 234 -21.71 57.18 -86.92
N LEU A 235 -22.11 58.15 -86.06
CA LEU A 235 -22.52 59.52 -86.44
C LEU A 235 -21.31 60.37 -86.86
N VAL A 236 -20.10 60.04 -86.46
CA VAL A 236 -18.89 60.75 -86.95
C VAL A 236 -18.77 60.59 -88.47
N ARG A 237 -19.02 59.43 -89.06
CA ARG A 237 -18.94 59.15 -90.51
C ARG A 237 -19.96 59.96 -91.31
N THR A 238 -21.08 60.37 -90.71
CA THR A 238 -22.06 61.22 -91.34
C THR A 238 -21.79 62.70 -91.11
N GLY A 239 -20.75 63.10 -90.39
CA GLY A 239 -20.39 64.46 -90.05
C GLY A 239 -21.34 65.14 -88.97
N ALA A 240 -22.23 64.35 -88.36
CA ALA A 240 -23.20 64.87 -87.36
C ALA A 240 -22.53 65.04 -85.97
N VAL A 241 -21.41 64.45 -85.69
CA VAL A 241 -20.66 64.54 -84.42
C VAL A 241 -19.17 64.73 -84.75
N SER A 242 -18.47 65.55 -83.90
CA SER A 242 -16.98 65.77 -84.04
C SER A 242 -16.22 64.61 -83.48
N GLU A 243 -15.10 64.30 -84.10
CA GLU A 243 -14.11 63.28 -83.60
C GLU A 243 -13.56 63.62 -82.23
N VAL A 244 -13.47 64.94 -81.91
CA VAL A 244 -13.08 65.39 -80.54
C VAL A 244 -14.09 64.87 -79.44
N GLU A 245 -15.38 64.74 -79.74
CA GLU A 245 -16.38 64.24 -78.82
C GLU A 245 -16.19 62.76 -78.56
N ILE A 246 -15.83 61.96 -79.55
CA ILE A 246 -15.44 60.56 -79.39
C ILE A 246 -14.20 60.39 -78.46
N LEU A 247 -13.15 61.18 -78.70
CA LEU A 247 -11.96 61.21 -77.86
C LEU A 247 -12.27 61.61 -76.43
N ARG A 248 -13.27 62.53 -76.22
CA ARG A 248 -13.72 62.90 -74.91
C ARG A 248 -14.41 61.72 -74.18
N LEU A 249 -15.32 61.05 -74.89
CA LEU A 249 -15.99 59.87 -74.36
C LEU A 249 -15.02 58.72 -74.03
N GLU A 250 -14.05 58.49 -74.91
CA GLU A 250 -13.01 57.47 -74.68
C GLU A 250 -12.09 57.81 -73.50
N ARG A 251 -11.74 59.07 -73.30
CA ARG A 251 -10.98 59.53 -72.11
C ARG A 251 -11.83 59.31 -70.84
N ASP A 252 -13.14 59.72 -70.89
CA ASP A 252 -14.01 59.51 -69.71
C ASP A 252 -14.29 58.04 -69.40
N LEU A 253 -14.34 57.16 -70.40
CA LEU A 253 -14.42 55.72 -70.26
C LEU A 253 -13.14 55.20 -69.65
N THR A 254 -11.95 55.69 -70.10
CA THR A 254 -10.64 55.30 -69.53
C THR A 254 -10.52 55.72 -68.06
N ARG A 255 -11.07 56.94 -67.70
CA ARG A 255 -11.06 57.37 -66.30
C ARG A 255 -11.95 56.46 -65.45
N LEU A 256 -13.17 56.11 -65.88
CA LEU A 256 -14.05 55.21 -65.16
C LEU A 256 -13.47 53.79 -65.05
N ARG A 257 -12.68 53.30 -66.02
CA ARG A 257 -11.90 52.02 -65.88
C ARG A 257 -10.86 52.14 -64.79
N GLY A 258 -10.13 53.25 -64.72
CA GLY A 258 -9.18 53.50 -63.64
C GLY A 258 -9.84 53.52 -62.25
N ASP A 259 -11.02 54.17 -62.12
CA ASP A 259 -11.81 54.22 -60.88
C ASP A 259 -12.25 52.82 -60.46
N ARG A 260 -12.73 51.95 -61.41
CA ARG A 260 -13.12 50.57 -61.15
C ARG A 260 -11.90 49.75 -60.67
N ASP A 261 -10.74 49.87 -61.36
CA ASP A 261 -9.53 49.14 -61.04
C ASP A 261 -8.96 49.55 -59.68
N GLN A 262 -9.07 50.85 -59.35
CA GLN A 262 -8.71 51.36 -58.02
C GLN A 262 -9.66 50.80 -56.94
N ALA A 263 -10.98 50.74 -57.22
CA ALA A 263 -11.95 50.12 -56.30
C ALA A 263 -11.70 48.61 -56.11
N ASP A 264 -11.31 47.87 -57.17
CA ASP A 264 -10.94 46.45 -57.08
C ASP A 264 -9.71 46.23 -56.22
N ALA A 265 -8.66 47.04 -56.39
CA ALA A 265 -7.48 47.02 -55.55
C ALA A 265 -7.82 47.34 -54.08
N GLN A 266 -8.77 48.25 -53.83
CA GLN A 266 -9.25 48.56 -52.48
C GLN A 266 -10.04 47.42 -51.90
N ILE A 267 -10.91 46.73 -52.64
CA ILE A 267 -11.65 45.56 -52.23
C ILE A 267 -10.67 44.46 -51.75
N SER A 268 -9.63 44.16 -52.54
CA SER A 268 -8.62 43.15 -52.22
C SER A 268 -7.86 43.49 -50.92
N ARG A 269 -7.50 44.76 -50.71
CA ARG A 269 -6.84 45.22 -49.48
C ARG A 269 -7.75 45.07 -48.26
N VAL A 270 -9.02 45.52 -48.40
CA VAL A 270 -9.99 45.43 -47.28
C VAL A 270 -10.34 43.97 -46.97
N GLN A 271 -10.42 43.07 -47.96
CA GLN A 271 -10.61 41.65 -47.73
C GLN A 271 -9.47 41.03 -46.94
N ALA A 272 -8.21 41.40 -47.23
CA ALA A 272 -7.06 40.99 -46.44
C ALA A 272 -7.16 41.51 -44.97
N ALA A 273 -7.57 42.78 -44.80
CA ALA A 273 -7.79 43.38 -43.48
C ALA A 273 -8.93 42.72 -42.69
N ILE A 274 -9.99 42.26 -43.38
CA ILE A 274 -11.08 41.47 -42.77
C ILE A 274 -10.53 40.11 -42.23
N SER A 275 -9.72 39.42 -43.05
CA SER A 275 -9.12 38.17 -42.62
C SER A 275 -8.17 38.36 -41.42
N GLU A 276 -7.47 39.49 -41.40
CA GLU A 276 -6.61 39.88 -40.26
C GLU A 276 -7.45 40.18 -39.03
N ALA A 277 -8.55 40.94 -39.13
CA ALA A 277 -9.44 41.23 -38.03
C ALA A 277 -10.13 39.94 -37.47
N GLN A 278 -10.47 38.98 -38.32
CA GLN A 278 -10.98 37.67 -37.90
C GLN A 278 -9.95 36.89 -37.09
N ARG A 279 -8.70 36.79 -37.60
CA ARG A 279 -7.61 36.15 -36.84
C ARG A 279 -7.33 36.86 -35.51
N LYS A 280 -7.51 38.19 -35.46
CA LYS A 280 -7.34 38.94 -34.19
C LYS A 280 -8.36 38.56 -33.12
N ILE A 281 -9.59 38.24 -33.49
CA ILE A 281 -10.63 37.75 -32.55
C ILE A 281 -10.19 36.39 -31.99
N GLU A 282 -9.73 35.47 -32.86
CA GLU A 282 -9.25 34.16 -32.46
C GLU A 282 -7.99 34.26 -31.57
N GLU A 283 -7.05 35.13 -31.93
CA GLU A 283 -5.84 35.41 -31.16
C GLU A 283 -6.16 35.88 -29.74
N VAL A 284 -7.08 36.83 -29.57
CA VAL A 284 -7.51 37.33 -28.25
C VAL A 284 -8.11 36.21 -27.41
N GLN A 285 -9.00 35.39 -27.99
CA GLN A 285 -9.59 34.25 -27.28
C GLN A 285 -8.58 33.18 -26.90
N LEU A 286 -7.68 32.84 -27.83
CA LEU A 286 -6.64 31.82 -27.61
C LEU A 286 -5.61 32.30 -26.58
N SER A 287 -5.18 33.56 -26.68
CA SER A 287 -4.23 34.17 -25.73
C SER A 287 -4.80 34.15 -24.31
N ALA A 288 -6.06 34.59 -24.13
CA ALA A 288 -6.73 34.54 -22.84
C ALA A 288 -6.83 33.10 -22.29
N ARG A 289 -7.24 32.15 -23.16
CA ARG A 289 -7.32 30.74 -22.76
C ARG A 289 -5.96 30.17 -22.36
N ASN A 290 -4.93 30.44 -23.14
CA ASN A 290 -3.57 29.96 -22.85
C ASN A 290 -3.04 30.53 -21.55
N GLN A 291 -3.23 31.82 -21.29
CA GLN A 291 -2.85 32.46 -20.04
C GLN A 291 -3.53 31.80 -18.84
N MET A 292 -4.86 31.60 -18.92
CA MET A 292 -5.62 30.95 -17.84
C MET A 292 -5.24 29.48 -17.67
N SER A 293 -4.92 28.76 -18.75
CA SER A 293 -4.46 27.37 -18.68
C SER A 293 -3.10 27.25 -18.03
N ALA A 294 -2.18 28.16 -18.33
CA ALA A 294 -0.86 28.20 -17.70
C ALA A 294 -0.97 28.49 -16.18
N GLU A 295 -1.81 29.48 -15.83
CA GLU A 295 -2.07 29.79 -14.42
C GLU A 295 -2.78 28.65 -13.68
N LEU A 296 -3.70 27.94 -14.34
CA LEU A 296 -4.35 26.74 -13.79
C LEU A 296 -3.32 25.64 -13.51
N SER A 297 -2.42 25.38 -14.45
CA SER A 297 -1.37 24.37 -14.29
C SER A 297 -0.45 24.70 -13.10
N ASP A 298 0.00 25.93 -12.98
CA ASP A 298 0.79 26.40 -11.83
C ASP A 298 0.02 26.25 -10.50
N THR A 299 -1.27 26.67 -10.50
CA THR A 299 -2.15 26.56 -9.34
C THR A 299 -2.35 25.12 -8.92
N MET A 300 -2.56 24.20 -9.86
CA MET A 300 -2.71 22.77 -9.58
C MET A 300 -1.44 22.15 -9.03
N SER A 301 -0.27 22.54 -9.55
CA SER A 301 1.03 22.10 -9.03
C SER A 301 1.24 22.55 -7.58
N LYS A 302 0.93 23.81 -7.27
CA LYS A 302 1.00 24.36 -5.91
C LYS A 302 0.02 23.67 -4.97
N LEU A 303 -1.20 23.41 -5.43
CA LEU A 303 -2.23 22.70 -4.67
C LEU A 303 -1.78 21.27 -4.34
N SER A 304 -1.20 20.56 -5.31
CA SER A 304 -0.65 19.22 -5.09
C SER A 304 0.48 19.22 -4.04
N ALA A 305 1.42 20.15 -4.14
CA ALA A 305 2.50 20.29 -3.17
C ALA A 305 1.98 20.61 -1.76
N LEU A 306 0.98 21.50 -1.64
CA LEU A 306 0.34 21.83 -0.36
C LEU A 306 -0.44 20.65 0.23
N ASN A 307 -1.10 19.85 -0.60
CA ASN A 307 -1.80 18.64 -0.14
C ASN A 307 -0.83 17.65 0.51
N GLU A 308 0.32 17.40 -0.11
CA GLU A 308 1.33 16.51 0.48
C GLU A 308 1.97 17.12 1.73
N GLY A 309 2.31 18.41 1.71
CA GLY A 309 2.81 19.12 2.88
C GLY A 309 1.81 19.15 4.03
N GLY A 310 0.53 19.34 3.74
CA GLY A 310 -0.55 19.35 4.73
C GLY A 310 -0.73 18.00 5.42
N ARG A 311 -0.61 16.88 4.68
CA ARG A 311 -0.61 15.54 5.27
C ARG A 311 0.53 15.34 6.26
N ALA A 312 1.73 15.79 5.92
CA ALA A 312 2.88 15.72 6.82
C ALA A 312 2.67 16.56 8.08
N LEU A 313 2.04 17.74 7.97
CA LEU A 313 1.70 18.57 9.13
C LEU A 313 0.61 17.92 10.00
N ALA A 314 -0.41 17.33 9.41
CA ALA A 314 -1.45 16.59 10.12
C ALA A 314 -0.88 15.38 10.88
N ASP A 315 0.05 14.65 10.29
CA ASP A 315 0.77 13.55 10.93
C ASP A 315 1.59 14.04 12.14
N LYS A 316 2.25 15.19 12.03
CA LYS A 316 2.97 15.81 13.18
C LYS A 316 2.03 16.19 14.31
N VAL A 317 0.87 16.79 14.01
CA VAL A 317 -0.16 17.08 15.01
C VAL A 317 -0.63 15.80 15.70
N ALA A 318 -0.90 14.75 14.95
CA ALA A 318 -1.33 13.46 15.50
C ALA A 318 -0.24 12.80 16.38
N LYS A 319 1.03 12.88 15.97
CA LYS A 319 2.18 12.32 16.72
C LYS A 319 2.57 13.13 17.95
N ALA A 320 2.11 14.35 18.10
CA ALA A 320 2.29 15.11 19.32
C ALA A 320 1.46 14.54 20.50
N GLU A 321 0.42 13.73 20.20
CA GLU A 321 -0.24 12.87 21.17
C GLU A 321 0.49 11.52 21.24
N ILE A 322 1.31 11.34 22.27
CA ILE A 322 2.07 10.11 22.47
C ILE A 322 1.17 9.07 23.12
N LYS A 323 0.85 8.00 22.36
CA LYS A 323 -0.06 6.92 22.79
C LYS A 323 0.70 5.61 22.98
N SER A 324 0.17 4.74 23.83
CA SER A 324 0.74 3.40 24.03
C SER A 324 0.46 2.50 22.81
N PRO A 325 1.48 1.83 22.23
CA PRO A 325 1.27 0.86 21.16
C PRO A 325 0.70 -0.47 21.65
N VAL A 326 0.87 -0.78 22.94
CA VAL A 326 0.51 -2.06 23.56
C VAL A 326 -0.15 -1.85 24.92
N ARG A 327 -0.89 -2.84 25.38
CA ARG A 327 -1.31 -2.91 26.78
C ARG A 327 -0.14 -3.35 27.65
N GLY A 328 0.17 -2.58 28.72
CA GLY A 328 1.33 -2.87 29.53
C GLY A 328 1.41 -2.04 30.79
N THR A 329 2.46 -2.24 31.57
CA THR A 329 2.77 -1.42 32.75
C THR A 329 3.88 -0.43 32.40
N VAL A 330 3.69 0.84 32.77
CA VAL A 330 4.74 1.87 32.65
C VAL A 330 5.87 1.51 33.62
N LYS A 331 7.00 1.13 33.08
CA LYS A 331 8.18 0.74 33.87
C LYS A 331 8.93 1.95 34.38
N ARG A 332 9.15 2.93 33.51
CA ARG A 332 9.91 4.15 33.84
C ARG A 332 9.44 5.31 32.96
N LEU A 333 9.36 6.49 33.59
CA LEU A 333 9.07 7.75 32.92
C LEU A 333 10.36 8.57 32.83
N LEU A 334 10.90 8.71 31.62
CA LEU A 334 12.16 9.45 31.38
C LEU A 334 11.94 10.96 31.30
N VAL A 335 10.71 11.38 31.03
CA VAL A 335 10.26 12.77 31.00
C VAL A 335 9.20 12.94 32.07
N ASN A 336 9.56 13.61 33.18
CA ASN A 336 8.73 13.74 34.39
C ASN A 336 8.34 15.19 34.73
N THR A 337 8.67 16.15 33.86
CA THR A 337 8.45 17.57 34.11
C THR A 337 7.56 18.18 33.05
N VAL A 338 6.39 18.71 33.47
CA VAL A 338 5.53 19.52 32.60
C VAL A 338 6.27 20.85 32.31
N GLY A 339 6.24 21.28 31.04
CA GLY A 339 7.03 22.42 30.56
C GLY A 339 8.48 22.06 30.17
N GLY A 340 8.90 20.80 30.37
CA GLY A 340 10.19 20.29 29.89
C GLY A 340 10.23 20.16 28.37
N VAL A 341 11.43 20.31 27.80
CA VAL A 341 11.64 20.18 26.36
C VAL A 341 12.14 18.76 26.02
N VAL A 342 11.42 18.07 25.17
CA VAL A 342 11.82 16.77 24.61
C VAL A 342 12.43 17.01 23.24
N GLN A 343 13.61 16.43 22.99
CA GLN A 343 14.26 16.51 21.68
C GLN A 343 13.63 15.49 20.71
N PRO A 344 13.62 15.74 19.40
CA PRO A 344 13.20 14.77 18.40
C PRO A 344 13.96 13.45 18.52
N GLY A 345 13.22 12.33 18.46
CA GLY A 345 13.78 10.97 18.58
C GLY A 345 14.16 10.55 19.99
N LYS A 346 13.96 11.41 21.03
CA LYS A 346 14.31 11.06 22.41
C LYS A 346 13.25 10.14 23.03
N GLU A 347 13.74 9.23 23.86
CA GLU A 347 12.93 8.32 24.65
C GLU A 347 12.15 9.09 25.72
N VAL A 348 10.86 8.79 25.83
CA VAL A 348 9.92 9.45 26.74
C VAL A 348 9.56 8.56 27.91
N LEU A 349 9.25 7.29 27.64
CA LEU A 349 8.89 6.28 28.65
C LEU A 349 9.10 4.87 28.14
N GLU A 350 9.18 3.92 29.08
CA GLU A 350 9.33 2.49 28.85
C GLU A 350 8.06 1.76 29.34
N ILE A 351 7.50 0.88 28.47
CA ILE A 351 6.34 0.05 28.80
C ILE A 351 6.76 -1.43 28.75
N VAL A 352 6.37 -2.19 29.77
CA VAL A 352 6.44 -3.66 29.78
C VAL A 352 5.07 -4.21 29.41
N PRO A 353 4.92 -4.91 28.28
CA PRO A 353 3.65 -5.50 27.91
C PRO A 353 3.14 -6.54 28.92
N LEU A 354 1.81 -6.59 29.13
CA LEU A 354 1.16 -7.47 30.08
C LEU A 354 0.49 -8.71 29.46
N ASP A 355 0.16 -8.66 28.20
CA ASP A 355 -0.74 -9.63 27.58
C ASP A 355 -0.04 -10.80 26.89
N GLU A 356 1.16 -11.15 27.34
CA GLU A 356 1.91 -12.22 26.69
C GLU A 356 2.09 -13.45 27.59
N ALA A 357 1.96 -14.64 26.96
CA ALA A 357 2.28 -15.92 27.58
C ALA A 357 3.70 -15.89 28.14
N LEU A 358 3.91 -16.45 29.32
CA LEU A 358 5.23 -16.53 29.91
C LEU A 358 6.12 -17.44 29.03
N ILE A 359 7.25 -16.94 28.62
CA ILE A 359 8.30 -17.78 28.00
C ILE A 359 9.29 -18.16 29.08
N LEU A 360 9.62 -19.44 29.09
CA LEU A 360 10.68 -19.97 29.94
C LEU A 360 11.84 -20.36 29.05
N GLU A 361 13.02 -19.92 29.40
CA GLU A 361 14.28 -20.41 28.82
C GLU A 361 14.82 -21.48 29.72
N ALA A 362 14.76 -22.74 29.24
CA ALA A 362 15.29 -23.91 29.93
C ALA A 362 16.65 -24.28 29.35
N GLN A 363 17.59 -24.61 30.23
CA GLN A 363 18.92 -25.12 29.88
C GLN A 363 18.88 -26.64 29.85
N ILE A 364 19.13 -27.23 28.70
CA ILE A 364 19.08 -28.67 28.46
C ILE A 364 20.51 -29.17 28.15
N ALA A 365 20.91 -30.27 28.80
CA ALA A 365 22.21 -30.87 28.53
C ALA A 365 22.30 -31.39 27.08
N PRO A 366 23.48 -31.33 26.42
CA PRO A 366 23.65 -31.77 25.04
C PRO A 366 23.25 -33.22 24.78
N ARG A 367 23.41 -34.10 25.76
CA ARG A 367 23.02 -35.52 25.67
C ARG A 367 21.51 -35.73 25.51
N ASP A 368 20.70 -34.79 26.05
CA ASP A 368 19.24 -34.93 26.15
C ASP A 368 18.50 -34.16 25.03
N ILE A 369 19.24 -33.36 24.25
CA ILE A 369 18.65 -32.50 23.19
C ILE A 369 18.05 -33.34 22.04
N ALA A 370 18.59 -34.52 21.77
CA ALA A 370 18.14 -35.39 20.68
C ALA A 370 16.68 -35.87 20.85
N PHE A 371 16.18 -35.86 22.06
CA PHE A 371 14.82 -36.31 22.41
C PHE A 371 13.79 -35.16 22.36
N LEU A 372 14.25 -33.91 22.18
CA LEU A 372 13.37 -32.75 22.15
C LEU A 372 13.04 -32.35 20.71
N ARG A 373 11.78 -31.97 20.52
CA ARG A 373 11.28 -31.41 19.25
C ARG A 373 10.32 -30.28 19.57
N PRO A 374 10.22 -29.25 18.71
CA PRO A 374 9.18 -28.24 18.82
C PRO A 374 7.79 -28.89 18.81
N GLY A 375 6.91 -28.40 19.68
CA GLY A 375 5.56 -28.92 19.84
C GLY A 375 5.38 -30.01 20.94
N LEU A 376 6.47 -30.47 21.58
CA LEU A 376 6.35 -31.39 22.73
C LEU A 376 5.77 -30.66 23.95
N ASN A 377 4.91 -31.38 24.68
CA ASN A 377 4.38 -30.90 25.96
C ASN A 377 5.47 -30.95 27.04
N ALA A 378 5.51 -29.94 27.87
CA ALA A 378 6.42 -29.84 29.01
C ALA A 378 5.64 -29.38 30.23
N THR A 379 6.03 -29.82 31.40
CA THR A 379 5.49 -29.38 32.69
C THR A 379 6.52 -28.56 33.43
N VAL A 380 6.20 -27.31 33.71
CA VAL A 380 7.10 -26.40 34.44
C VAL A 380 6.74 -26.40 35.91
N LYS A 381 7.78 -26.59 36.73
CA LYS A 381 7.68 -26.55 38.18
C LYS A 381 8.42 -25.32 38.70
N PHE A 382 7.72 -24.44 39.38
CA PHE A 382 8.31 -23.23 39.97
C PHE A 382 8.90 -23.52 41.36
N THR A 383 10.08 -23.07 41.62
CA THR A 383 10.77 -23.24 42.93
C THR A 383 10.07 -22.45 44.04
N ALA A 384 9.29 -21.40 43.69
CA ALA A 384 8.54 -20.57 44.63
C ALA A 384 7.24 -21.21 45.14
N TYR A 385 6.75 -22.28 44.49
CA TYR A 385 5.49 -22.92 44.84
C TYR A 385 5.67 -24.42 45.07
N ASP A 386 5.00 -24.97 46.07
CA ASP A 386 5.03 -26.41 46.33
C ASP A 386 4.25 -27.16 45.23
N PHE A 387 4.99 -27.95 44.46
CA PHE A 387 4.41 -28.73 43.36
C PHE A 387 3.29 -29.70 43.80
N ALA A 388 3.39 -30.24 45.05
CA ALA A 388 2.42 -31.17 45.53
C ALA A 388 1.06 -30.53 45.80
N ILE A 389 1.00 -29.21 46.05
CA ILE A 389 -0.20 -28.43 46.32
C ILE A 389 -0.75 -27.75 45.10
N TYR A 390 0.15 -27.12 44.32
CA TYR A 390 -0.24 -26.24 43.21
C TYR A 390 -0.09 -26.89 41.83
N GLY A 391 0.56 -28.07 41.72
CA GLY A 391 0.82 -28.73 40.45
C GLY A 391 1.92 -28.04 39.63
N GLY A 392 2.03 -28.39 38.36
CA GLY A 392 2.91 -27.77 37.41
C GLY A 392 2.14 -26.99 36.36
N LEU A 393 2.77 -25.99 35.77
CA LEU A 393 2.21 -25.24 34.65
C LEU A 393 2.50 -25.97 33.34
N ASP A 394 1.47 -26.19 32.55
CA ASP A 394 1.61 -26.81 31.23
C ASP A 394 2.24 -25.81 30.25
N ALA A 395 3.23 -26.28 29.53
CA ALA A 395 3.94 -25.53 28.51
C ALA A 395 4.19 -26.39 27.27
N VAL A 396 4.53 -25.75 26.20
CA VAL A 396 4.88 -26.41 24.93
C VAL A 396 6.26 -25.92 24.51
N VAL A 397 7.10 -26.83 24.02
CA VAL A 397 8.39 -26.48 23.42
C VAL A 397 8.14 -25.66 22.16
N GLU A 398 8.50 -24.39 22.20
CA GLU A 398 8.34 -23.47 21.06
C GLU A 398 9.54 -23.52 20.12
N ASN A 399 10.73 -23.40 20.68
CA ASN A 399 11.96 -23.38 19.91
C ASN A 399 13.14 -24.01 20.68
N ILE A 400 14.06 -24.58 19.94
CA ILE A 400 15.31 -25.17 20.45
C ILE A 400 16.45 -24.39 19.82
N GLY A 401 17.35 -23.86 20.64
CA GLY A 401 18.54 -23.14 20.16
C GLY A 401 19.36 -23.99 19.20
N ALA A 402 19.78 -23.40 18.09
CA ALA A 402 20.61 -24.13 17.10
C ALA A 402 22.02 -24.43 17.61
N ASP A 403 22.52 -23.57 18.51
CA ASP A 403 23.89 -23.67 19.05
C ASP A 403 23.89 -23.95 20.55
N SER A 404 24.94 -24.65 21.02
CA SER A 404 25.17 -24.82 22.43
C SER A 404 25.88 -23.59 23.02
N VAL A 405 25.40 -23.15 24.16
CA VAL A 405 25.97 -22.05 24.95
C VAL A 405 26.77 -22.65 26.11
N VAL A 406 27.90 -22.05 26.44
CA VAL A 406 28.75 -22.50 27.56
C VAL A 406 28.54 -21.57 28.77
N ASP A 407 28.22 -22.14 29.94
CA ASP A 407 28.09 -21.40 31.19
C ASP A 407 29.45 -20.93 31.71
N LEU A 408 29.46 -20.00 32.63
CA LEU A 408 30.67 -19.52 33.34
C LEU A 408 31.48 -20.64 34.02
N LYS A 409 30.85 -21.78 34.27
CA LYS A 409 31.47 -23.00 34.84
C LYS A 409 32.04 -23.94 33.79
N GLY A 410 31.95 -23.64 32.49
CA GLY A 410 32.44 -24.46 31.39
C GLY A 410 31.47 -25.56 30.92
N ASN A 411 30.26 -25.64 31.42
CA ASN A 411 29.25 -26.62 30.98
C ASN A 411 28.53 -26.13 29.73
N ALA A 412 28.49 -26.97 28.70
CA ALA A 412 27.70 -26.70 27.50
C ALA A 412 26.23 -27.09 27.72
N PHE A 413 25.29 -26.25 27.26
CA PHE A 413 23.87 -26.52 27.27
C PHE A 413 23.18 -25.87 26.05
N TYR A 414 22.02 -26.41 25.71
CA TYR A 414 21.14 -25.83 24.71
C TYR A 414 20.02 -25.00 25.39
N VAL A 415 19.72 -23.84 24.84
CA VAL A 415 18.59 -23.01 25.31
C VAL A 415 17.34 -23.46 24.60
N VAL A 416 16.38 -23.96 25.35
CA VAL A 416 15.07 -24.38 24.87
C VAL A 416 14.01 -23.39 25.38
N ARG A 417 13.22 -22.82 24.47
CA ARG A 417 12.13 -21.92 24.81
C ARG A 417 10.82 -22.69 24.94
N LEU A 418 10.17 -22.50 26.06
CA LEU A 418 8.91 -23.10 26.41
C LEU A 418 7.86 -21.97 26.54
N ARG A 419 6.74 -22.12 25.86
CA ARG A 419 5.60 -21.20 26.01
C ARG A 419 4.55 -21.84 26.91
N THR A 420 4.10 -21.10 27.94
CA THR A 420 2.98 -21.53 28.79
C THR A 420 1.68 -21.38 28.02
N ARG A 421 0.72 -22.27 28.35
CA ARG A 421 -0.63 -22.21 27.80
C ARG A 421 -1.53 -21.32 28.65
#